data_a4a4c6fc2f5248e4872b1ef38fd3385d
#
_entry.id   a4a4c6fc2f5248e4872b1ef38fd3385d
#
_cell.length_a   1.000
_cell.length_b   1.000
_cell.length_c   1.000
_cell.angle_alpha   90.00
_cell.angle_beta   90.00
_cell.angle_gamma   90.00
#
_symmetry.space_group_name_H-M   'P 1'
#
loop_
_entity.id
_entity.type
_entity.pdbx_description
1 polymer ?
#
loop_
_entity_poly.entity_id
_entity_poly.type
_entity_poly.pdbx_seq_one_letter_code
_entity_poly.pdbx_strand_id
1 'polypeptide(L)'
;MEGSGEPQGGAPVNQDVACRVVNGERSEVREFLGREWPKADRRLFGAEVDWTSRPVVVEARAGRELAGVALGEVVAGMARLHDLLVAEGRQGQGVGGRLVELFCARAAELGAARCFLRCPDTDGHRRFYERLGFVLIAKLPRYYHGHDFLEYLREPLIQETGGTS
;
A
#
# COMPACT_ATOMS: atom_id res chain seq x y z
N MET A 1 -3.80 8.64 44.29
CA MET A 1 -3.46 7.21 44.12
C MET A 1 -3.31 6.97 42.63
N GLU A 2 -2.05 6.98 42.21
CA GLU A 2 -1.67 6.77 40.79
C GLU A 2 -1.50 5.27 40.55
N GLY A 3 -2.30 4.73 39.65
CA GLY A 3 -2.16 3.36 39.18
C GLY A 3 -1.38 3.33 37.89
N SER A 4 -0.06 3.15 38.00
CA SER A 4 0.83 2.88 36.88
C SER A 4 0.54 1.49 36.33
N GLY A 5 -0.20 1.39 35.25
CA GLY A 5 -0.35 0.16 34.48
C GLY A 5 0.89 -0.07 33.60
N GLU A 6 1.79 -0.93 34.06
CA GLU A 6 2.87 -1.48 33.24
C GLU A 6 2.29 -2.34 32.11
N PRO A 7 2.84 -2.28 30.89
CA PRO A 7 2.44 -3.19 29.82
C PRO A 7 2.92 -4.60 30.15
N GLN A 8 1.96 -5.50 30.40
CA GLN A 8 2.23 -6.92 30.68
C GLN A 8 2.76 -7.65 29.45
N GLY A 9 4.00 -8.07 29.54
CA GLY A 9 4.46 -9.41 29.28
C GLY A 9 4.47 -9.88 27.83
N GLY A 10 5.51 -9.51 27.06
CA GLY A 10 6.02 -10.41 26.03
C GLY A 10 6.60 -11.67 26.69
N ALA A 11 6.47 -12.83 26.00
CA ALA A 11 7.08 -14.09 26.45
C ALA A 11 8.56 -13.86 26.80
N PRO A 12 9.12 -14.51 27.84
CA PRO A 12 10.50 -14.26 28.25
C PRO A 12 11.45 -14.57 27.09
N VAL A 13 12.24 -13.58 26.71
CA VAL A 13 13.36 -13.78 25.78
C VAL A 13 14.33 -14.72 26.47
N ASN A 14 14.75 -15.80 25.78
CA ASN A 14 15.77 -16.72 26.30
C ASN A 14 16.97 -15.88 26.75
N GLN A 15 17.48 -16.12 27.97
CA GLN A 15 18.56 -15.33 28.59
C GLN A 15 19.86 -15.32 27.78
N ASP A 16 20.01 -16.25 26.82
CA ASP A 16 21.18 -16.34 25.92
C ASP A 16 21.06 -15.44 24.66
N VAL A 17 19.92 -14.72 24.48
CA VAL A 17 19.68 -13.87 23.32
C VAL A 17 19.74 -12.39 23.71
N ALA A 18 20.75 -11.67 23.23
CA ALA A 18 20.89 -10.23 23.42
C ALA A 18 20.24 -9.45 22.26
N CYS A 19 19.33 -8.52 22.60
CA CYS A 19 18.73 -7.61 21.61
C CYS A 19 19.42 -6.24 21.68
N ARG A 20 19.74 -5.67 20.52
CA ARG A 20 20.33 -4.32 20.43
C ARG A 20 19.85 -3.58 19.21
N VAL A 21 19.80 -2.26 19.29
CA VAL A 21 19.60 -1.39 18.14
C VAL A 21 20.92 -1.24 17.38
N VAL A 22 20.89 -1.32 16.06
CA VAL A 22 22.03 -1.09 15.19
C VAL A 22 21.69 -0.02 14.14
N ASN A 23 22.69 0.75 13.72
CA ASN A 23 22.52 1.76 12.69
C ASN A 23 22.72 1.14 11.31
N GLY A 24 21.67 1.19 10.48
CA GLY A 24 21.69 0.70 9.12
C GLY A 24 21.58 -0.83 8.97
N GLU A 25 21.23 -1.24 7.78
CA GLU A 25 21.12 -2.64 7.41
C GLU A 25 22.51 -3.22 7.09
N ARG A 26 22.84 -4.34 7.70
CA ARG A 26 24.10 -5.09 7.47
C ARG A 26 23.85 -6.28 6.54
N SER A 27 24.90 -6.75 5.86
CA SER A 27 24.85 -7.97 5.04
C SER A 27 24.30 -9.18 5.81
N GLU A 28 24.73 -9.35 7.06
CA GLU A 28 24.24 -10.42 7.96
C GLU A 28 22.71 -10.40 8.15
N VAL A 29 22.10 -9.21 8.21
CA VAL A 29 20.64 -9.08 8.34
C VAL A 29 19.96 -9.55 7.07
N ARG A 30 20.46 -9.16 5.91
CA ARG A 30 19.94 -9.62 4.60
C ARG A 30 20.08 -11.12 4.42
N GLU A 31 21.22 -11.68 4.79
CA GLU A 31 21.45 -13.13 4.74
C GLU A 31 20.50 -13.88 5.69
N PHE A 32 20.31 -13.36 6.90
CA PHE A 32 19.34 -13.91 7.85
C PHE A 32 17.93 -13.87 7.28
N LEU A 33 17.47 -12.73 6.77
CA LEU A 33 16.14 -12.58 6.16
C LEU A 33 15.98 -13.52 4.97
N GLY A 34 16.97 -13.59 4.07
CA GLY A 34 16.94 -14.49 2.91
C GLY A 34 16.86 -15.98 3.28
N ARG A 35 17.38 -16.37 4.43
CA ARG A 35 17.31 -17.74 4.93
C ARG A 35 16.01 -18.05 5.69
N GLU A 36 15.51 -17.11 6.47
CA GLU A 36 14.38 -17.35 7.38
C GLU A 36 13.01 -17.00 6.75
N TRP A 37 12.94 -15.99 5.88
CA TRP A 37 11.67 -15.64 5.21
C TRP A 37 11.06 -16.80 4.43
N PRO A 38 11.77 -17.56 3.57
CA PRO A 38 11.17 -18.68 2.85
C PRO A 38 10.56 -19.76 3.77
N LYS A 39 11.14 -19.95 4.97
CA LYS A 39 10.59 -20.86 5.97
C LYS A 39 9.31 -20.31 6.60
N ALA A 40 9.30 -19.01 6.90
CA ALA A 40 8.13 -18.34 7.46
C ALA A 40 6.97 -18.33 6.45
N ASP A 41 7.25 -18.01 5.18
CA ASP A 41 6.27 -18.00 4.09
C ASP A 41 5.61 -19.37 3.90
N ARG A 42 6.41 -20.43 3.82
CA ARG A 42 5.87 -21.80 3.70
C ARG A 42 4.98 -22.17 4.89
N ARG A 43 5.36 -21.75 6.10
CA ARG A 43 4.56 -22.01 7.31
C ARG A 43 3.25 -21.21 7.33
N LEU A 44 3.26 -19.95 6.88
CA LEU A 44 2.12 -19.04 6.96
C LEU A 44 1.20 -19.15 5.76
N PHE A 45 1.76 -19.33 4.56
CA PHE A 45 1.04 -19.25 3.29
C PHE A 45 1.03 -20.58 2.50
N GLY A 46 1.76 -21.60 2.97
CA GLY A 46 1.92 -22.89 2.28
C GLY A 46 2.87 -22.86 1.08
N ALA A 47 3.43 -21.70 0.73
CA ALA A 47 4.35 -21.50 -0.39
C ALA A 47 5.33 -20.38 -0.10
N GLU A 48 6.40 -20.28 -0.89
CA GLU A 48 7.28 -19.10 -0.90
C GLU A 48 6.57 -17.95 -1.61
N VAL A 49 6.73 -16.73 -1.08
CA VAL A 49 6.12 -15.51 -1.60
C VAL A 49 7.20 -14.68 -2.31
N ASP A 50 6.91 -14.22 -3.52
CA ASP A 50 7.76 -13.26 -4.22
C ASP A 50 7.55 -11.84 -3.67
N TRP A 51 8.41 -11.43 -2.76
CA TRP A 51 8.41 -10.10 -2.16
C TRP A 51 9.10 -9.02 -3.02
N THR A 52 9.43 -9.34 -4.27
CA THR A 52 10.07 -8.36 -5.17
C THR A 52 9.10 -7.21 -5.46
N SER A 53 9.54 -5.99 -5.15
CA SER A 53 8.80 -4.79 -5.50
C SER A 53 8.92 -4.51 -7.00
N ARG A 54 7.78 -4.28 -7.66
CA ARG A 54 7.66 -3.88 -9.05
C ARG A 54 7.02 -2.50 -9.11
N PRO A 55 7.77 -1.44 -9.38
CA PRO A 55 7.25 -0.09 -9.38
C PRO A 55 6.22 0.13 -10.50
N VAL A 56 5.22 0.93 -10.20
CA VAL A 56 4.21 1.41 -11.16
C VAL A 56 4.21 2.92 -11.14
N VAL A 57 4.45 3.52 -12.29
CA VAL A 57 4.45 4.97 -12.50
C VAL A 57 3.52 5.30 -13.65
N VAL A 58 2.57 6.19 -13.41
CA VAL A 58 1.66 6.70 -14.43
C VAL A 58 1.72 8.22 -14.45
N GLU A 59 1.90 8.79 -15.62
CA GLU A 59 1.97 10.24 -15.83
C GLU A 59 0.78 10.73 -16.66
N ALA A 60 0.27 11.90 -16.30
CA ALA A 60 -0.57 12.71 -17.16
C ALA A 60 0.20 13.94 -17.62
N ARG A 61 0.21 14.22 -18.92
CA ARG A 61 0.93 15.36 -19.50
C ARG A 61 0.00 16.26 -20.32
N ALA A 62 0.26 17.55 -20.25
CA ALA A 62 -0.33 18.56 -21.10
C ALA A 62 0.80 19.15 -21.96
N GLY A 63 0.98 18.63 -23.19
CA GLY A 63 2.16 18.90 -23.98
C GLY A 63 3.44 18.37 -23.31
N ARG A 64 4.36 19.26 -22.96
CA ARG A 64 5.61 18.91 -22.25
C ARG A 64 5.49 18.99 -20.71
N GLU A 65 4.45 19.61 -20.18
CA GLU A 65 4.25 19.77 -18.77
C GLU A 65 3.63 18.53 -18.12
N LEU A 66 4.11 18.18 -16.93
CA LEU A 66 3.52 17.15 -16.10
C LEU A 66 2.25 17.72 -15.44
N ALA A 67 1.11 17.13 -15.74
CA ALA A 67 -0.20 17.55 -15.21
C ALA A 67 -0.66 16.72 -14.01
N GLY A 68 -0.07 15.53 -13.82
CA GLY A 68 -0.35 14.68 -12.68
C GLY A 68 0.40 13.37 -12.73
N VAL A 69 0.43 12.67 -11.60
CA VAL A 69 1.12 11.38 -11.44
C VAL A 69 0.33 10.45 -10.54
N ALA A 70 0.46 9.15 -10.78
CA ALA A 70 0.14 8.10 -9.81
C ALA A 70 1.37 7.21 -9.65
N LEU A 71 1.84 7.03 -8.42
CA LEU A 71 3.04 6.27 -8.08
C LEU A 71 2.71 5.18 -7.08
N GLY A 72 3.33 4.04 -7.24
CA GLY A 72 3.22 2.93 -6.31
C GLY A 72 3.99 1.71 -6.77
N GLU A 73 3.60 0.56 -6.25
CA GLU A 73 4.30 -0.69 -6.51
C GLU A 73 3.34 -1.89 -6.45
N VAL A 74 3.79 -3.00 -7.01
CA VAL A 74 3.19 -4.32 -6.81
C VAL A 74 4.17 -5.20 -6.06
N VAL A 75 3.72 -5.77 -4.94
CA VAL A 75 4.48 -6.72 -4.13
C VAL A 75 3.55 -7.86 -3.74
N ALA A 76 3.98 -9.10 -3.90
CA ALA A 76 3.25 -10.29 -3.47
C ALA A 76 1.79 -10.34 -3.97
N GLY A 77 1.54 -9.94 -5.21
CA GLY A 77 0.20 -9.92 -5.81
C GLY A 77 -0.70 -8.79 -5.33
N MET A 78 -0.13 -7.80 -4.65
CA MET A 78 -0.86 -6.65 -4.11
C MET A 78 -0.27 -5.35 -4.61
N ALA A 79 -1.11 -4.47 -5.14
CA ALA A 79 -0.72 -3.11 -5.50
C ALA A 79 -0.90 -2.16 -4.31
N ARG A 80 0.01 -1.20 -4.20
CA ARG A 80 -0.12 -0.08 -3.26
C ARG A 80 0.08 1.22 -4.03
N LEU A 81 -0.96 2.04 -4.08
CA LEU A 81 -0.88 3.40 -4.60
C LEU A 81 -0.39 4.31 -3.47
N HIS A 82 0.84 4.82 -3.60
CA HIS A 82 1.48 5.67 -2.61
C HIS A 82 1.13 7.13 -2.80
N ASP A 83 1.25 7.61 -4.03
CA ASP A 83 1.04 9.01 -4.39
C ASP A 83 0.07 9.12 -5.55
N LEU A 84 -0.89 10.03 -5.40
CA LEU A 84 -1.75 10.52 -6.47
C LEU A 84 -1.79 12.04 -6.37
N LEU A 85 -1.21 12.69 -7.34
CA LEU A 85 -1.19 14.14 -7.39
C LEU A 85 -1.56 14.65 -8.77
N VAL A 86 -2.46 15.64 -8.80
CA VAL A 86 -2.85 16.37 -10.00
C VAL A 86 -2.57 17.84 -9.78
N ALA A 87 -1.91 18.50 -10.73
CA ALA A 87 -1.63 19.93 -10.69
C ALA A 87 -2.93 20.73 -10.44
N GLU A 88 -2.86 21.76 -9.61
CA GLU A 88 -4.04 22.49 -9.14
C GLU A 88 -4.93 22.97 -10.29
N GLY A 89 -4.35 23.55 -11.33
CA GLY A 89 -5.09 24.00 -12.53
C GLY A 89 -5.66 22.88 -13.42
N ARG A 90 -5.44 21.62 -13.07
CA ARG A 90 -5.93 20.43 -13.81
C ARG A 90 -6.86 19.55 -12.98
N GLN A 91 -7.13 19.94 -11.75
CA GLN A 91 -8.08 19.24 -10.90
C GLN A 91 -9.51 19.42 -11.39
N GLY A 92 -10.41 18.51 -11.02
CA GLY A 92 -11.82 18.56 -11.46
C GLY A 92 -12.07 18.17 -12.92
N GLN A 93 -11.03 17.87 -13.72
CA GLN A 93 -11.10 17.52 -15.13
C GLN A 93 -11.03 16.01 -15.41
N GLY A 94 -11.17 15.16 -14.39
CA GLY A 94 -11.11 13.70 -14.53
C GLY A 94 -9.71 13.11 -14.58
N VAL A 95 -8.64 13.92 -14.55
CA VAL A 95 -7.24 13.48 -14.65
C VAL A 95 -6.88 12.47 -13.55
N GLY A 96 -7.25 12.74 -12.30
CA GLY A 96 -6.96 11.85 -11.17
C GLY A 96 -7.61 10.48 -11.32
N GLY A 97 -8.86 10.43 -11.74
CA GLY A 97 -9.56 9.16 -11.99
C GLY A 97 -8.88 8.34 -13.09
N ARG A 98 -8.48 9.00 -14.19
CA ARG A 98 -7.77 8.32 -15.28
C ARG A 98 -6.41 7.78 -14.85
N LEU A 99 -5.66 8.52 -14.03
CA LEU A 99 -4.39 8.06 -13.47
C LEU A 99 -4.59 6.80 -12.61
N VAL A 100 -5.59 6.77 -11.75
CA VAL A 100 -5.89 5.62 -10.89
C VAL A 100 -6.30 4.40 -11.73
N GLU A 101 -7.14 4.57 -12.76
CA GLU A 101 -7.54 3.45 -13.63
C GLU A 101 -6.34 2.87 -14.38
N LEU A 102 -5.47 3.70 -14.93
CA LEU A 102 -4.24 3.24 -15.60
C LEU A 102 -3.28 2.57 -14.62
N PHE A 103 -3.17 3.10 -13.40
CA PHE A 103 -2.38 2.48 -12.35
C PHE A 103 -2.90 1.07 -12.01
N CYS A 104 -4.20 0.92 -11.78
CA CYS A 104 -4.82 -0.37 -11.48
C CYS A 104 -4.67 -1.36 -12.64
N ALA A 105 -4.86 -0.92 -13.88
CA ALA A 105 -4.67 -1.75 -15.06
C ALA A 105 -3.21 -2.25 -15.16
N ARG A 106 -2.24 -1.36 -14.99
CA ARG A 106 -0.82 -1.74 -14.99
C ARG A 106 -0.46 -2.66 -13.83
N ALA A 107 -0.99 -2.41 -12.65
CA ALA A 107 -0.79 -3.27 -11.50
C ALA A 107 -1.33 -4.70 -11.73
N ALA A 108 -2.49 -4.82 -12.37
CA ALA A 108 -3.08 -6.10 -12.74
C ALA A 108 -2.23 -6.87 -13.76
N GLU A 109 -1.67 -6.19 -14.77
CA GLU A 109 -0.70 -6.79 -15.70
C GLU A 109 0.55 -7.34 -14.99
N LEU A 110 0.94 -6.73 -13.87
CA LEU A 110 2.03 -7.19 -13.01
C LEU A 110 1.60 -8.26 -11.99
N GLY A 111 0.37 -8.77 -12.09
CA GLY A 111 -0.15 -9.84 -11.27
C GLY A 111 -0.81 -9.42 -9.97
N ALA A 112 -1.12 -8.14 -9.79
CA ALA A 112 -1.86 -7.70 -8.62
C ALA A 112 -3.36 -8.01 -8.78
N ALA A 113 -3.94 -8.66 -7.77
CA ALA A 113 -5.39 -8.88 -7.68
C ALA A 113 -6.11 -7.72 -6.98
N ARG A 114 -5.40 -6.96 -6.15
CA ARG A 114 -5.95 -5.95 -5.23
C ARG A 114 -5.09 -4.70 -5.24
N CYS A 115 -5.71 -3.54 -4.96
CA CYS A 115 -5.00 -2.29 -4.72
C CYS A 115 -5.44 -1.66 -3.42
N PHE A 116 -4.48 -1.29 -2.59
CA PHE A 116 -4.78 -0.44 -1.44
C PHE A 116 -4.23 0.97 -1.64
N LEU A 117 -4.81 1.90 -0.91
CA LEU A 117 -4.30 3.24 -0.74
C LEU A 117 -4.67 3.80 0.64
N ARG A 118 -3.98 4.86 1.03
CA ARG A 118 -4.36 5.68 2.17
C ARG A 118 -4.51 7.13 1.74
N CYS A 119 -5.49 7.81 2.29
CA CYS A 119 -5.74 9.22 2.01
C CYS A 119 -6.25 9.93 3.26
N PRO A 120 -6.12 11.28 3.34
CA PRO A 120 -6.75 12.06 4.39
C PRO A 120 -8.26 11.85 4.44
N ASP A 121 -8.82 11.81 5.67
CA ASP A 121 -10.25 11.68 5.89
C ASP A 121 -10.97 12.99 5.56
N THR A 122 -11.35 13.14 4.30
CA THR A 122 -12.18 14.25 3.81
C THR A 122 -13.29 13.75 2.91
N ASP A 123 -14.40 14.48 2.84
CA ASP A 123 -15.52 14.14 1.97
C ASP A 123 -15.15 14.07 0.48
N GLY A 124 -14.17 14.90 0.08
CA GLY A 124 -13.66 14.89 -1.29
C GLY A 124 -12.95 13.58 -1.64
N HIS A 125 -12.05 13.12 -0.76
CA HIS A 125 -11.34 11.85 -0.95
C HIS A 125 -12.29 10.66 -0.88
N ARG A 126 -13.25 10.65 0.06
CA ARG A 126 -14.27 9.59 0.16
C ARG A 126 -15.01 9.44 -1.15
N ARG A 127 -15.69 10.50 -1.61
CA ARG A 127 -16.43 10.48 -2.87
C ARG A 127 -15.59 10.14 -4.09
N PHE A 128 -14.32 10.57 -4.11
CA PHE A 128 -13.42 10.29 -5.21
C PHE A 128 -13.08 8.79 -5.32
N TYR A 129 -12.62 8.18 -4.24
CA TYR A 129 -12.20 6.78 -4.28
C TYR A 129 -13.38 5.80 -4.34
N GLU A 130 -14.48 6.08 -3.67
CA GLU A 130 -15.68 5.26 -3.73
C GLU A 130 -16.26 5.20 -5.16
N ARG A 131 -16.26 6.32 -5.90
CA ARG A 131 -16.65 6.32 -7.32
C ARG A 131 -15.73 5.50 -8.22
N LEU A 132 -14.50 5.30 -7.82
CA LEU A 132 -13.53 4.44 -8.53
C LEU A 132 -13.57 2.99 -8.07
N GLY A 133 -14.60 2.61 -7.29
CA GLY A 133 -14.81 1.24 -6.84
C GLY A 133 -13.93 0.82 -5.66
N PHE A 134 -13.30 1.76 -4.97
CA PHE A 134 -12.61 1.46 -3.73
C PHE A 134 -13.59 1.40 -2.56
N VAL A 135 -13.37 0.45 -1.66
CA VAL A 135 -14.15 0.23 -0.45
C VAL A 135 -13.31 0.64 0.75
N LEU A 136 -13.90 1.41 1.66
CA LEU A 136 -13.28 1.79 2.92
C LEU A 136 -13.10 0.55 3.80
N ILE A 137 -11.87 0.25 4.21
CA ILE A 137 -11.54 -0.90 5.07
C ILE A 137 -11.09 -0.51 6.47
N ALA A 138 -10.52 0.69 6.64
CA ALA A 138 -10.10 1.16 7.96
C ALA A 138 -10.12 2.69 8.06
N LYS A 139 -10.40 3.19 9.27
CA LYS A 139 -10.12 4.56 9.68
C LYS A 139 -8.92 4.55 10.62
N LEU A 140 -7.95 5.43 10.35
CA LEU A 140 -6.69 5.56 11.07
C LEU A 140 -6.66 6.90 11.81
N PRO A 141 -7.08 6.93 13.09
CA PRO A 141 -7.15 8.18 13.84
C PRO A 141 -5.76 8.79 14.07
N ARG A 142 -5.64 10.09 13.83
CA ARG A 142 -4.41 10.87 14.06
C ARG A 142 -3.16 10.25 13.42
N TYR A 143 -3.33 9.63 12.26
CA TYR A 143 -2.30 8.83 11.59
C TYR A 143 -1.09 9.66 11.12
N TYR A 144 -1.33 10.87 10.58
CA TYR A 144 -0.27 11.70 10.06
C TYR A 144 -0.48 13.16 10.45
N HIS A 145 0.49 13.79 11.10
CA HIS A 145 0.42 15.17 11.63
C HIS A 145 -0.86 15.49 12.41
N GLY A 146 -1.39 14.52 13.16
CA GLY A 146 -2.62 14.68 13.92
C GLY A 146 -3.91 14.57 13.12
N HIS A 147 -3.83 14.34 11.80
CA HIS A 147 -4.98 14.14 10.93
C HIS A 147 -5.40 12.68 10.84
N ASP A 148 -6.70 12.46 10.76
CA ASP A 148 -7.27 11.14 10.48
C ASP A 148 -7.04 10.77 9.01
N PHE A 149 -6.77 9.50 8.77
CA PHE A 149 -6.65 8.93 7.43
C PHE A 149 -7.62 7.78 7.24
N LEU A 150 -7.89 7.47 5.99
CA LEU A 150 -8.70 6.35 5.55
C LEU A 150 -7.83 5.39 4.77
N GLU A 151 -8.07 4.10 4.96
CA GLU A 151 -7.49 3.04 4.13
C GLU A 151 -8.56 2.42 3.27
N TYR A 152 -8.30 2.35 1.99
CA TYR A 152 -9.19 1.83 0.96
C TYR A 152 -8.60 0.63 0.26
N LEU A 153 -9.49 -0.28 -0.15
CA LEU A 153 -9.17 -1.46 -0.96
C LEU A 153 -10.05 -1.49 -2.19
N ARG A 154 -9.49 -1.85 -3.34
CA ARG A 154 -10.23 -2.21 -4.56
C ARG A 154 -9.84 -3.62 -5.00
N GLU A 155 -10.85 -4.48 -5.21
CA GLU A 155 -10.76 -5.81 -5.82
C GLU A 155 -12.07 -6.17 -6.53
N PRO A 156 -12.03 -6.83 -7.71
CA PRO A 156 -10.84 -7.06 -8.52
C PRO A 156 -10.33 -5.76 -9.14
N LEU A 157 -9.05 -5.72 -9.55
CA LEU A 157 -8.50 -4.54 -10.23
C LEU A 157 -9.03 -4.37 -11.64
N ILE A 158 -9.32 -5.47 -12.31
CA ILE A 158 -9.98 -5.49 -13.63
C ILE A 158 -11.42 -5.94 -13.39
N GLN A 159 -12.39 -5.14 -13.80
CA GLN A 159 -13.76 -5.63 -13.91
C GLN A 159 -13.78 -6.63 -15.06
N GLU A 160 -14.22 -7.84 -14.80
CA GLU A 160 -14.54 -8.77 -15.87
C GLU A 160 -15.59 -8.07 -16.76
N THR A 161 -15.19 -7.70 -17.97
CA THR A 161 -16.14 -7.29 -18.99
C THR A 161 -17.04 -8.49 -19.19
N GLY A 162 -18.28 -8.41 -18.69
CA GLY A 162 -19.24 -9.48 -18.73
C GLY A 162 -19.33 -10.07 -20.12
N GLY A 163 -18.82 -11.29 -20.25
CA GLY A 163 -19.06 -12.12 -21.40
C GLY A 163 -20.55 -12.45 -21.47
N THR A 164 -21.25 -11.72 -22.31
CA THR A 164 -22.60 -12.08 -22.71
C THR A 164 -22.49 -13.35 -23.54
N SER A 165 -22.96 -14.45 -22.98
CA SER A 165 -23.27 -15.68 -23.73
C SER A 165 -24.63 -15.53 -24.38
#